data_99bf6f065366c543da552b6074847de7
#
_entry.id   99bf6f065366c543da552b6074847de7
#
_cell.length_a   1.000
_cell.length_b   1.000
_cell.length_c   1.000
_cell.angle_alpha   90.00
_cell.angle_beta   90.00
_cell.angle_gamma   90.00
#
_symmetry.space_group_name_H-M   'P 1'
#
loop_
_entity.id
_entity.type
_entity.pdbx_description
1 polymer ?
#
loop_
_entity_poly.entity_id
_entity_poly.type
_entity_poly.pdbx_seq_one_letter_code
_entity_poly.pdbx_strand_id
1 'polypeptide(L)'
;MMNDLDIKNKRILLFDFDGTLIETASGNTFATDLTDMRIKMDVVNKALDLMQENGVKVFAIVSNQGGVEAGFVSGADIEAKIEYVLRSVHDLAVKRGIRGVLYEKRLCYSNDEQNPMRKPNTVMRGMNFSQLKGCSLMVGDASGLPGQFSDSDKVCAENAGIDYMDVITFVGK
;
A
#
# COMPACT_ATOMS: atom_id res chain seq x y z
N MET A 1 1.61 4.97 19.77
CA MET A 1 0.94 3.91 18.98
C MET A 1 -0.47 4.36 18.66
N MET A 2 -0.86 4.16 17.42
CA MET A 2 -2.24 4.38 17.00
C MET A 2 -3.12 3.26 17.60
N ASN A 3 -4.21 3.62 18.25
CA ASN A 3 -5.13 2.65 18.83
C ASN A 3 -6.27 2.32 17.84
N ASP A 4 -7.07 1.29 18.14
CA ASP A 4 -8.19 0.88 17.26
C ASP A 4 -9.20 2.00 17.01
N LEU A 5 -9.30 2.94 17.93
CA LEU A 5 -10.19 4.09 17.79
C LEU A 5 -9.71 5.03 16.68
N ASP A 6 -8.40 5.22 16.55
CA ASP A 6 -7.81 6.08 15.53
C ASP A 6 -7.96 5.50 14.13
N ILE A 7 -7.86 4.18 14.00
CA ILE A 7 -8.04 3.50 12.71
C ILE A 7 -9.47 3.64 12.17
N LYS A 8 -10.46 3.68 13.05
CA LYS A 8 -11.88 3.82 12.68
C LYS A 8 -12.23 5.18 12.06
N ASN A 9 -11.40 6.18 12.28
CA ASN A 9 -11.58 7.51 11.71
C ASN A 9 -10.95 7.66 10.32
N LYS A 10 -10.25 6.64 9.83
CA LYS A 10 -9.59 6.69 8.54
C LYS A 10 -10.59 6.57 7.39
N ARG A 11 -10.33 7.32 6.34
CA ARG A 11 -11.12 7.36 5.11
C ARG A 11 -10.27 7.04 3.88
N ILE A 12 -8.96 7.17 4.01
CA ILE A 12 -7.97 6.92 2.97
C ILE A 12 -6.95 5.93 3.50
N LEU A 13 -6.83 4.80 2.83
CA LEU A 13 -5.81 3.79 3.08
C LEU A 13 -4.80 3.75 1.94
N LEU A 14 -3.53 3.86 2.29
CA LEU A 14 -2.41 3.82 1.37
C LEU A 14 -1.57 2.60 1.75
N PHE A 15 -1.33 1.70 0.80
CA PHE A 15 -0.60 0.47 1.03
C PHE A 15 0.67 0.43 0.20
N ASP A 16 1.79 0.04 0.83
CA ASP A 16 2.88 -0.54 0.08
C ASP A 16 2.41 -1.83 -0.60
N PHE A 17 3.16 -2.31 -1.59
CA PHE A 17 2.77 -3.48 -2.38
C PHE A 17 3.48 -4.76 -1.95
N ASP A 18 4.78 -4.86 -2.24
CA ASP A 18 5.58 -6.06 -1.95
C ASP A 18 5.77 -6.23 -0.43
N GLY A 19 5.41 -7.39 0.11
CA GLY A 19 5.48 -7.68 1.55
C GLY A 19 4.32 -7.11 2.36
N THR A 20 3.46 -6.26 1.75
CA THR A 20 2.31 -5.63 2.42
C THR A 20 0.99 -6.18 1.90
N LEU A 21 0.69 -5.99 0.62
CA LEU A 21 -0.53 -6.54 -0.02
C LEU A 21 -0.31 -7.90 -0.67
N ILE A 22 0.91 -8.18 -1.05
CA ILE A 22 1.30 -9.45 -1.68
C ILE A 22 2.51 -10.06 -0.99
N GLU A 23 2.64 -11.36 -1.16
CA GLU A 23 3.83 -12.14 -0.86
C GLU A 23 4.18 -13.01 -2.07
N THR A 24 5.36 -13.61 -2.08
CA THR A 24 5.77 -14.54 -3.12
C THR A 24 5.39 -15.97 -2.78
N ALA A 25 5.03 -16.76 -3.78
CA ALA A 25 4.84 -18.19 -3.62
C ALA A 25 6.18 -18.94 -3.53
N SER A 26 7.22 -18.41 -4.19
CA SER A 26 8.56 -19.00 -4.26
C SER A 26 9.38 -18.80 -2.98
N GLY A 27 9.04 -17.80 -2.15
CA GLY A 27 9.87 -17.35 -1.04
C GLY A 27 10.95 -16.34 -1.45
N ASN A 28 11.01 -15.93 -2.71
CA ASN A 28 11.88 -14.85 -3.16
C ASN A 28 11.42 -13.52 -2.59
N THR A 29 12.31 -12.52 -2.56
CA THR A 29 11.97 -11.20 -2.03
C THR A 29 10.87 -10.50 -2.82
N PHE A 30 10.90 -10.64 -4.15
CA PHE A 30 9.92 -10.02 -5.04
C PHE A 30 9.35 -11.03 -6.03
N ALA A 31 8.05 -10.94 -6.28
CA ALA A 31 7.39 -11.71 -7.31
C ALA A 31 7.73 -11.15 -8.70
N THR A 32 8.22 -11.98 -9.60
CA THR A 32 8.55 -11.57 -10.97
C THR A 32 7.30 -11.38 -11.82
N ASP A 33 6.28 -12.20 -11.60
CA ASP A 33 5.03 -12.18 -12.36
C ASP A 33 3.83 -12.66 -11.52
N LEU A 34 2.66 -12.74 -12.16
CA LEU A 34 1.42 -13.17 -11.51
C LEU A 34 1.47 -14.60 -10.97
N THR A 35 2.29 -15.49 -11.55
CA THR A 35 2.34 -16.90 -11.13
C THR A 35 3.04 -17.08 -9.78
N ASP A 36 3.93 -16.18 -9.44
CA ASP A 36 4.65 -16.17 -8.14
C ASP A 36 3.97 -15.30 -7.07
N MET A 37 2.93 -14.57 -7.44
CA MET A 37 2.26 -13.63 -6.54
C MET A 37 1.10 -14.27 -5.79
N ARG A 38 1.05 -14.01 -4.48
CA ARG A 38 -0.11 -14.32 -3.63
C ARG A 38 -0.60 -13.07 -2.93
N ILE A 39 -1.90 -12.82 -2.99
CA ILE A 39 -2.52 -11.71 -2.23
C ILE A 39 -2.57 -12.08 -0.75
N LYS A 40 -2.13 -11.17 0.10
CA LYS A 40 -2.25 -11.31 1.56
C LYS A 40 -3.68 -10.99 1.97
N MET A 41 -4.52 -12.02 2.01
CA MET A 41 -5.96 -11.88 2.24
C MET A 41 -6.31 -11.34 3.62
N ASP A 42 -5.48 -11.54 4.64
CA ASP A 42 -5.67 -10.95 5.95
C ASP A 42 -5.63 -9.40 5.89
N VAL A 43 -4.70 -8.84 5.12
CA VAL A 43 -4.60 -7.39 4.88
C VAL A 43 -5.80 -6.88 4.09
N VAL A 44 -6.13 -7.56 3.00
CA VAL A 44 -7.25 -7.17 2.13
C VAL A 44 -8.58 -7.24 2.89
N ASN A 45 -8.82 -8.30 3.66
CA ASN A 45 -10.04 -8.44 4.45
C ASN A 45 -10.16 -7.33 5.51
N LYS A 46 -9.08 -6.97 6.18
CA LYS A 46 -9.09 -5.84 7.13
C LYS A 46 -9.43 -4.53 6.43
N ALA A 47 -8.87 -4.27 5.25
CA ALA A 47 -9.20 -3.09 4.45
C ALA A 47 -10.68 -3.08 4.05
N LEU A 48 -11.22 -4.22 3.62
CA LEU A 48 -12.64 -4.37 3.28
C LEU A 48 -13.56 -4.13 4.48
N ASP A 49 -13.19 -4.61 5.67
CA ASP A 49 -13.91 -4.34 6.90
C ASP A 49 -13.97 -2.83 7.19
N LEU A 50 -12.85 -2.13 7.04
CA LEU A 50 -12.79 -0.68 7.21
C LEU A 50 -13.61 0.08 6.14
N MET A 51 -13.65 -0.41 4.91
CA MET A 51 -14.52 0.14 3.87
C MET A 51 -16.00 -0.02 4.23
N GLN A 52 -16.37 -1.18 4.74
CA GLN A 52 -17.76 -1.54 5.04
C GLN A 52 -18.26 -0.88 6.32
N GLU A 53 -17.46 -0.90 7.38
CA GLU A 53 -17.87 -0.51 8.73
C GLU A 53 -17.53 0.95 9.05
N ASN A 54 -16.43 1.48 8.50
CA ASN A 54 -15.88 2.79 8.87
C ASN A 54 -15.89 3.81 7.74
N GLY A 55 -16.37 3.43 6.55
CA GLY A 55 -16.55 4.37 5.45
C GLY A 55 -15.25 4.79 4.76
N VAL A 56 -14.24 3.92 4.71
CA VAL A 56 -13.05 4.15 3.86
C VAL A 56 -13.51 4.28 2.42
N LYS A 57 -13.03 5.33 1.74
CA LYS A 57 -13.43 5.69 0.38
C LYS A 57 -12.29 5.69 -0.63
N VAL A 58 -11.05 5.56 -0.18
CA VAL A 58 -9.88 5.48 -1.05
C VAL A 58 -9.01 4.31 -0.63
N PHE A 59 -8.70 3.46 -1.59
CA PHE A 59 -7.72 2.38 -1.49
C PHE A 59 -6.63 2.66 -2.50
N ALA A 60 -5.43 2.99 -2.04
CA ALA A 60 -4.31 3.36 -2.90
C ALA A 60 -3.10 2.45 -2.67
N ILE A 61 -2.41 2.11 -3.75
CA ILE A 61 -1.12 1.41 -3.71
C ILE A 61 -0.02 2.44 -3.96
N VAL A 62 0.99 2.46 -3.08
CA VAL A 62 2.14 3.36 -3.17
C VAL A 62 3.41 2.51 -3.11
N SER A 63 4.09 2.33 -4.23
CA SER A 63 5.17 1.35 -4.33
C SER A 63 6.40 1.86 -5.07
N ASN A 64 7.59 1.59 -4.50
CA ASN A 64 8.85 1.69 -5.21
C ASN A 64 9.08 0.39 -5.99
N GLN A 65 9.26 0.51 -7.30
CA GLN A 65 9.45 -0.61 -8.24
C GLN A 65 10.74 -0.40 -9.06
N GLY A 66 11.83 -0.13 -8.36
CA GLY A 66 13.14 0.14 -8.97
C GLY A 66 13.72 -1.02 -9.77
N GLY A 67 13.18 -2.23 -9.65
CA GLY A 67 13.52 -3.37 -10.50
C GLY A 67 13.26 -3.13 -11.98
N VAL A 68 12.35 -2.21 -12.33
CA VAL A 68 12.09 -1.83 -13.71
C VAL A 68 13.29 -1.08 -14.31
N GLU A 69 13.77 -0.05 -13.62
CA GLU A 69 14.96 0.71 -14.06
C GLU A 69 16.21 -0.18 -14.07
N ALA A 70 16.33 -1.07 -13.09
CA ALA A 70 17.44 -2.02 -13.00
C ALA A 70 17.38 -3.16 -14.04
N GLY A 71 16.28 -3.30 -14.78
CA GLY A 71 16.11 -4.31 -15.82
C GLY A 71 15.77 -5.72 -15.32
N PHE A 72 15.36 -5.88 -14.05
CA PHE A 72 14.97 -7.16 -13.47
C PHE A 72 13.54 -7.57 -13.78
N VAL A 73 12.67 -6.60 -14.05
CA VAL A 73 11.26 -6.81 -14.32
C VAL A 73 10.75 -5.74 -15.28
N SER A 74 9.75 -6.06 -16.10
CA SER A 74 9.14 -5.06 -16.99
C SER A 74 8.09 -4.22 -16.28
N GLY A 75 7.90 -2.98 -16.73
CA GLY A 75 6.80 -2.14 -16.26
C GLY A 75 5.44 -2.78 -16.52
N ALA A 76 5.28 -3.51 -17.63
CA ALA A 76 4.06 -4.23 -17.97
C ALA A 76 3.73 -5.32 -16.95
N ASP A 77 4.72 -6.07 -16.47
CA ASP A 77 4.52 -7.10 -15.44
C ASP A 77 4.14 -6.47 -14.09
N ILE A 78 4.75 -5.35 -13.73
CA ILE A 78 4.37 -4.59 -12.52
C ILE A 78 2.92 -4.10 -12.63
N GLU A 79 2.55 -3.49 -13.75
CA GLU A 79 1.18 -3.02 -13.99
C GLU A 79 0.18 -4.17 -13.91
N ALA A 80 0.48 -5.32 -14.50
CA ALA A 80 -0.38 -6.50 -14.46
C ALA A 80 -0.62 -7.00 -13.03
N LYS A 81 0.41 -7.05 -12.20
CA LYS A 81 0.29 -7.43 -10.78
C LYS A 81 -0.58 -6.44 -10.00
N ILE A 82 -0.30 -5.15 -10.14
CA ILE A 82 -1.03 -4.08 -9.45
C ILE A 82 -2.52 -4.09 -9.85
N GLU A 83 -2.80 -4.16 -11.15
CA GLU A 83 -4.18 -4.20 -11.67
C GLU A 83 -4.94 -5.43 -11.19
N TYR A 84 -4.26 -6.59 -11.12
CA TYR A 84 -4.87 -7.80 -10.60
C TYR A 84 -5.31 -7.63 -9.14
N VAL A 85 -4.47 -7.04 -8.29
CA VAL A 85 -4.78 -6.80 -6.88
C VAL A 85 -5.91 -5.78 -6.74
N LEU A 86 -5.82 -4.64 -7.44
CA LEU A 86 -6.87 -3.60 -7.38
C LEU A 86 -8.23 -4.14 -7.84
N ARG A 87 -8.25 -4.92 -8.92
CA ARG A 87 -9.47 -5.56 -9.41
C ARG A 87 -10.02 -6.58 -8.42
N SER A 88 -9.16 -7.39 -7.82
CA SER A 88 -9.57 -8.38 -6.82
C SER A 88 -10.21 -7.70 -5.60
N VAL A 89 -9.61 -6.62 -5.10
CA VAL A 89 -10.17 -5.84 -3.98
C VAL A 89 -11.51 -5.22 -4.37
N HIS A 90 -11.59 -4.62 -5.55
CA HIS A 90 -12.83 -4.05 -6.08
C HIS A 90 -13.95 -5.10 -6.15
N ASP A 91 -13.67 -6.27 -6.71
CA ASP A 91 -14.68 -7.31 -6.88
C ASP A 91 -15.17 -7.85 -5.53
N LEU A 92 -14.27 -8.01 -4.56
CA LEU A 92 -14.63 -8.39 -3.20
C LEU A 92 -15.46 -7.31 -2.50
N ALA A 93 -15.13 -6.04 -2.70
CA ALA A 93 -15.91 -4.93 -2.18
C ALA A 93 -17.33 -4.91 -2.76
N VAL A 94 -17.46 -5.10 -4.08
CA VAL A 94 -18.77 -5.18 -4.74
C VAL A 94 -19.61 -6.33 -4.19
N LYS A 95 -19.03 -7.50 -3.97
CA LYS A 95 -19.72 -8.65 -3.35
C LYS A 95 -20.23 -8.36 -1.94
N ARG A 96 -19.54 -7.49 -1.19
CA ARG A 96 -19.97 -7.03 0.14
C ARG A 96 -20.98 -5.88 0.09
N GLY A 97 -21.38 -5.42 -1.10
CA GLY A 97 -22.27 -4.27 -1.26
C GLY A 97 -21.59 -2.90 -1.05
N ILE A 98 -20.26 -2.87 -1.01
CA ILE A 98 -19.48 -1.64 -0.84
C ILE A 98 -19.45 -0.87 -2.16
N ARG A 99 -19.78 0.42 -2.11
CA ARG A 99 -19.86 1.30 -3.29
C ARG A 99 -19.08 2.59 -3.06
N GLY A 100 -18.69 3.24 -4.14
CA GLY A 100 -18.09 4.57 -4.10
C GLY A 100 -16.67 4.61 -3.59
N VAL A 101 -15.93 3.51 -3.63
CA VAL A 101 -14.51 3.47 -3.29
C VAL A 101 -13.68 3.81 -4.53
N LEU A 102 -12.72 4.71 -4.36
CA LEU A 102 -11.74 5.06 -5.39
C LEU A 102 -10.50 4.17 -5.21
N TYR A 103 -10.05 3.55 -6.28
CA TYR A 103 -8.85 2.72 -6.32
C TYR A 103 -7.76 3.45 -7.10
N GLU A 104 -6.60 3.65 -6.49
CA GLU A 104 -5.48 4.40 -7.07
C GLU A 104 -4.16 3.66 -6.94
N LYS A 105 -3.21 4.02 -7.81
CA LYS A 105 -1.82 3.55 -7.72
C LYS A 105 -0.85 4.71 -7.91
N ARG A 106 0.25 4.66 -7.17
CA ARG A 106 1.38 5.57 -7.24
C ARG A 106 2.64 4.73 -7.28
N LEU A 107 3.26 4.62 -8.44
CA LEU A 107 4.42 3.76 -8.69
C LEU A 107 5.63 4.60 -9.03
N CYS A 108 6.80 4.22 -8.54
CA CYS A 108 8.07 4.79 -8.93
C CYS A 108 8.98 3.69 -9.46
N TYR A 109 9.38 3.79 -10.72
CA TYR A 109 10.28 2.84 -11.37
C TYR A 109 11.75 3.21 -11.25
N SER A 110 12.04 4.43 -10.79
CA SER A 110 13.40 4.94 -10.64
C SER A 110 14.07 4.50 -9.35
N ASN A 111 15.37 4.28 -9.40
CA ASN A 111 16.24 4.08 -8.24
C ASN A 111 16.90 5.38 -7.77
N ASP A 112 16.66 6.51 -8.44
CA ASP A 112 17.14 7.81 -8.02
C ASP A 112 16.47 8.22 -6.70
N GLU A 113 17.26 8.32 -5.65
CA GLU A 113 16.76 8.72 -4.31
C GLU A 113 16.21 10.15 -4.29
N GLN A 114 16.55 10.99 -5.24
CA GLN A 114 16.04 12.34 -5.38
C GLN A 114 14.70 12.39 -6.16
N ASN A 115 14.29 11.27 -6.75
CA ASN A 115 13.03 11.24 -7.49
C ASN A 115 11.86 11.53 -6.53
N PRO A 116 11.04 12.57 -6.78
CA PRO A 116 9.98 12.98 -5.87
C PRO A 116 8.88 11.93 -5.70
N MET A 117 8.77 10.98 -6.63
CA MET A 117 7.79 9.88 -6.57
C MET A 117 8.32 8.65 -5.83
N ARG A 118 9.61 8.64 -5.47
CA ARG A 118 10.21 7.51 -4.75
C ARG A 118 10.07 7.69 -3.24
N LYS A 119 9.53 6.67 -2.55
CA LYS A 119 9.57 6.65 -1.08
C LYS A 119 11.04 6.63 -0.60
N PRO A 120 11.39 7.36 0.43
CA PRO A 120 10.55 8.08 1.40
C PRO A 120 10.15 9.50 1.01
N ASN A 121 10.44 9.97 -0.19
CA ASN A 121 9.94 11.25 -0.64
C ASN A 121 8.41 11.23 -0.68
N THR A 122 7.78 12.40 -0.60
CA THR A 122 6.33 12.49 -0.54
C THR A 122 5.73 12.17 -1.92
N VAL A 123 5.44 10.90 -2.15
CA VAL A 123 4.77 10.39 -3.36
C VAL A 123 3.35 10.93 -3.57
N MET A 124 2.93 11.84 -2.75
CA MET A 124 1.56 12.32 -2.64
C MET A 124 1.36 13.68 -3.30
N ARG A 125 2.28 14.12 -4.14
CA ARG A 125 2.11 15.34 -4.93
C ARG A 125 0.88 15.20 -5.82
N GLY A 126 -0.03 16.18 -5.72
CA GLY A 126 -1.26 16.22 -6.51
C GLY A 126 -2.51 15.67 -5.80
N MET A 127 -2.38 15.02 -4.65
CA MET A 127 -3.49 14.81 -3.74
C MET A 127 -3.52 15.96 -2.72
N ASN A 128 -4.66 16.59 -2.54
CA ASN A 128 -4.77 17.71 -1.60
C ASN A 128 -4.84 17.17 -0.16
N PHE A 129 -3.72 16.62 0.30
CA PHE A 129 -3.62 15.97 1.63
C PHE A 129 -3.70 16.93 2.81
N SER A 130 -3.54 18.24 2.59
CA SER A 130 -3.60 19.19 3.68
C SER A 130 -4.92 19.12 4.48
N GLN A 131 -6.01 18.76 3.80
CA GLN A 131 -7.32 18.57 4.42
C GLN A 131 -7.61 17.12 4.85
N LEU A 132 -6.78 16.17 4.40
CA LEU A 132 -7.03 14.72 4.56
C LEU A 132 -6.02 14.02 5.46
N LYS A 133 -5.04 14.74 6.02
CA LYS A 133 -3.97 14.17 6.85
C LYS A 133 -4.51 13.37 8.04
N GLY A 134 -5.48 13.92 8.77
CA GLY A 134 -6.06 13.27 9.95
C GLY A 134 -6.87 12.01 9.65
N CYS A 135 -7.33 11.83 8.41
CA CYS A 135 -8.13 10.67 8.00
C CYS A 135 -7.40 9.71 7.06
N SER A 136 -6.09 9.89 6.88
CA SER A 136 -5.26 9.04 6.04
C SER A 136 -4.36 8.14 6.88
N LEU A 137 -4.22 6.90 6.44
CA LEU A 137 -3.34 5.91 7.06
C LEU A 137 -2.51 5.23 5.97
N MET A 138 -1.19 5.21 6.17
CA MET A 138 -0.28 4.40 5.36
C MET A 138 0.06 3.11 6.08
N VAL A 139 0.02 2.00 5.37
CA VAL A 139 0.35 0.66 5.86
C VAL A 139 1.49 0.10 5.01
N GLY A 140 2.53 -0.41 5.65
CA GLY A 140 3.69 -0.96 4.95
C GLY A 140 4.49 -1.93 5.80
N ASP A 141 5.51 -2.54 5.20
CA ASP A 141 6.44 -3.46 5.86
C ASP A 141 7.86 -2.87 6.05
N ALA A 142 8.08 -1.65 5.54
CA ALA A 142 9.34 -0.92 5.70
C ALA A 142 9.20 0.13 6.82
N SER A 143 9.21 -0.35 8.06
CA SER A 143 8.95 0.43 9.28
C SER A 143 10.21 0.70 10.10
N GLY A 144 11.38 0.18 9.67
CA GLY A 144 12.63 0.25 10.43
C GLY A 144 12.68 -0.67 11.65
N LEU A 145 11.80 -1.66 11.74
CA LEU A 145 11.80 -2.65 12.81
C LEU A 145 12.95 -3.66 12.63
N PRO A 146 13.40 -4.34 13.71
CA PRO A 146 14.41 -5.37 13.59
C PRO A 146 14.06 -6.42 12.53
N GLY A 147 15.02 -6.69 11.63
CA GLY A 147 14.84 -7.65 10.52
C GLY A 147 14.20 -7.07 9.26
N GLN A 148 13.72 -5.85 9.28
CA GLN A 148 13.23 -5.17 8.09
C GLN A 148 14.39 -4.49 7.33
N PHE A 149 14.29 -4.46 6.00
CA PHE A 149 15.35 -3.95 5.13
C PHE A 149 15.41 -2.42 5.05
N SER A 150 14.36 -1.73 5.47
CA SER A 150 14.21 -0.28 5.28
C SER A 150 13.16 0.30 6.22
N ASP A 151 13.14 1.63 6.33
CA ASP A 151 12.12 2.42 7.03
C ASP A 151 11.35 3.33 6.08
N SER A 152 11.50 3.12 4.78
CA SER A 152 11.02 4.04 3.74
C SER A 152 9.52 4.28 3.75
N ASP A 153 8.71 3.31 4.14
CA ASP A 153 7.26 3.47 4.23
C ASP A 153 6.87 4.38 5.40
N LYS A 154 7.45 4.12 6.56
CA LYS A 154 7.23 4.93 7.77
C LYS A 154 7.69 6.37 7.56
N VAL A 155 8.88 6.56 7.06
CA VAL A 155 9.44 7.91 6.80
C VAL A 155 8.64 8.63 5.72
N CYS A 156 8.13 7.92 4.71
CA CYS A 156 7.26 8.49 3.69
C CYS A 156 5.97 9.06 4.32
N ALA A 157 5.34 8.32 5.21
CA ALA A 157 4.14 8.78 5.92
C ALA A 157 4.44 9.98 6.82
N GLU A 158 5.57 9.95 7.55
CA GLU A 158 6.02 11.07 8.39
C GLU A 158 6.25 12.33 7.55
N ASN A 159 6.92 12.21 6.41
CA ASN A 159 7.17 13.33 5.48
C ASN A 159 5.87 13.89 4.89
N ALA A 160 4.86 13.06 4.69
CA ALA A 160 3.55 13.46 4.22
C ALA A 160 2.66 14.02 5.35
N GLY A 161 3.03 13.82 6.61
CA GLY A 161 2.25 14.23 7.79
C GLY A 161 0.99 13.41 7.99
N ILE A 162 1.01 12.12 7.62
CA ILE A 162 -0.10 11.19 7.81
C ILE A 162 0.31 10.09 8.80
N ASP A 163 -0.68 9.39 9.33
CA ASP A 163 -0.43 8.28 10.24
C ASP A 163 0.14 7.06 9.49
N TYR A 164 0.92 6.27 10.22
CA TYR A 164 1.55 5.06 9.73
C TYR A 164 1.28 3.87 10.65
N MET A 165 1.12 2.71 10.06
CA MET A 165 1.03 1.44 10.79
C MET A 165 1.79 0.35 10.04
N ASP A 166 2.63 -0.39 10.77
CA ASP A 166 3.24 -1.61 10.21
C ASP A 166 2.15 -2.62 9.87
N VAL A 167 2.34 -3.37 8.78
CA VAL A 167 1.36 -4.34 8.28
C VAL A 167 1.02 -5.42 9.31
N ILE A 168 1.99 -5.83 10.14
CA ILE A 168 1.76 -6.82 11.19
C ILE A 168 0.78 -6.27 12.24
N THR A 169 0.97 -5.04 12.65
CA THR A 169 0.05 -4.35 13.58
C THR A 169 -1.32 -4.13 12.94
N PHE A 170 -1.34 -3.77 11.66
CA PHE A 170 -2.59 -3.54 10.93
C PHE A 170 -3.50 -4.76 10.93
N VAL A 171 -2.97 -5.96 10.78
CA VAL A 171 -3.74 -7.22 10.82
C VAL A 171 -3.93 -7.78 12.23
N GLY A 172 -3.38 -7.12 13.25
CA GLY A 172 -3.58 -7.50 14.65
C GLY A 172 -2.72 -8.67 15.13
N LYS A 173 -1.53 -8.79 14.56
CA LYS A 173 -0.57 -9.83 14.96
C LYS A 173 0.58 -9.31 15.82
#